data_6f4570692fe9e581a84dc88c522241a9
#
_entry.id   6f4570692fe9e581a84dc88c522241a9
#
_cell.length_a   1.000
_cell.length_b   1.000
_cell.length_c   1.000
_cell.angle_alpha   90.00
_cell.angle_beta   90.00
_cell.angle_gamma   90.00
#
_symmetry.space_group_name_H-M   'P 1'
#
loop_
_entity.id
_entity.type
_entity.pdbx_description
1 polymer ?
#
loop_
_entity_poly.entity_id
_entity_poly.type
_entity_poly.pdbx_seq_one_letter_code
_entity_poly.pdbx_strand_id
1 'polypeptide(L)'
;IYGNEAISLAAAISYSDNIYAVKTHLFLGEENLVNMANRLGISTKLDAVPSLPLGTYEINIIEMTSAYATFANLGYKVTPHLIEKIVDADGNTLYEADNNKELVLNSSLVFILNNMLTSTYDPAFIDYNYPTGISLSSKLTHTYALKSGTTNGDHWNIGYNKDVVCAVWVGYDDNRSLNTSEYKYTQNIWYKSVEEYEKDKKNEDVWYKVPKNVSALFVEPISGKPIADDNQKKKLMYFIKGTEPIETNLVFEEIIEKEFAT
;
A
#
# COMPACT_ATOMS: atom_id res chain seq x y z
N ILE A 1 -20.85 1.31 1.81
CA ILE A 1 -21.46 2.49 1.17
C ILE A 1 -20.59 2.82 -0.03
N TYR A 2 -21.20 3.05 -1.19
CA TYR A 2 -20.52 3.41 -2.44
C TYR A 2 -21.01 4.78 -2.89
N GLY A 3 -20.09 5.64 -3.38
CA GLY A 3 -20.37 7.03 -3.71
C GLY A 3 -21.15 7.26 -5.01
N ASN A 4 -21.36 6.21 -5.83
CA ASN A 4 -21.98 6.26 -7.16
C ASN A 4 -21.29 7.22 -8.17
N GLU A 5 -20.10 7.69 -7.87
CA GLU A 5 -19.28 8.55 -8.70
C GLU A 5 -17.89 7.96 -8.92
N ALA A 6 -17.18 8.45 -9.93
CA ALA A 6 -15.78 8.09 -10.15
C ALA A 6 -14.92 8.64 -9.01
N ILE A 7 -14.05 7.79 -8.47
CA ILE A 7 -13.12 8.15 -7.38
C ILE A 7 -11.66 7.97 -7.82
N SER A 8 -10.77 8.72 -7.20
CA SER A 8 -9.33 8.59 -7.41
C SER A 8 -8.80 7.24 -6.92
N LEU A 9 -7.68 6.78 -7.47
CA LEU A 9 -7.00 5.57 -6.98
C LEU A 9 -6.63 5.71 -5.49
N ALA A 10 -6.22 6.89 -5.05
CA ALA A 10 -5.89 7.13 -3.64
C ALA A 10 -7.13 7.01 -2.73
N ALA A 11 -8.29 7.51 -3.15
CA ALA A 11 -9.55 7.32 -2.43
C ALA A 11 -9.96 5.84 -2.40
N ALA A 12 -9.84 5.12 -3.52
CA ALA A 12 -10.12 3.69 -3.59
C ALA A 12 -9.22 2.88 -2.63
N ILE A 13 -7.92 3.20 -2.57
CA ILE A 13 -6.97 2.60 -1.61
C ILE A 13 -7.37 2.95 -0.17
N SER A 14 -7.71 4.21 0.09
CA SER A 14 -8.09 4.73 1.41
C SER A 14 -9.28 3.97 2.00
N TYR A 15 -10.30 3.72 1.17
CA TYR A 15 -11.52 3.00 1.57
C TYR A 15 -11.40 1.48 1.45
N SER A 16 -10.31 0.99 0.83
CA SER A 16 -10.19 -0.43 0.45
C SER A 16 -11.39 -0.87 -0.41
N ASP A 17 -11.69 -0.10 -1.47
CA ASP A 17 -12.88 -0.30 -2.29
C ASP A 17 -12.76 -1.57 -3.13
N ASN A 18 -13.61 -2.54 -2.83
CA ASN A 18 -13.60 -3.85 -3.48
C ASN A 18 -14.02 -3.79 -4.96
N ILE A 19 -14.97 -2.90 -5.29
CA ILE A 19 -15.44 -2.77 -6.69
C ILE A 19 -14.32 -2.17 -7.55
N TYR A 20 -13.66 -1.14 -7.04
CA TYR A 20 -12.51 -0.55 -7.73
C TYR A 20 -11.39 -1.58 -7.93
N ALA A 21 -11.06 -2.34 -6.87
CA ALA A 21 -10.02 -3.36 -6.93
C ALA A 21 -10.33 -4.44 -7.99
N VAL A 22 -11.55 -4.99 -8.00
CA VAL A 22 -11.96 -6.01 -8.97
C VAL A 22 -11.99 -5.44 -10.40
N LYS A 23 -12.59 -4.25 -10.61
CA LYS A 23 -12.61 -3.63 -11.94
C LYS A 23 -11.22 -3.35 -12.47
N THR A 24 -10.32 -2.84 -11.64
CA THR A 24 -8.91 -2.60 -12.02
C THR A 24 -8.19 -3.90 -12.37
N HIS A 25 -8.41 -4.96 -11.59
CA HIS A 25 -7.84 -6.28 -11.85
C HIS A 25 -8.28 -6.86 -13.21
N LEU A 26 -9.59 -6.81 -13.48
CA LEU A 26 -10.14 -7.25 -14.77
C LEU A 26 -9.63 -6.41 -15.94
N PHE A 27 -9.56 -5.08 -15.76
CA PHE A 27 -9.05 -4.15 -16.78
C PHE A 27 -7.57 -4.41 -17.11
N LEU A 28 -6.75 -4.66 -16.10
CA LEU A 28 -5.33 -4.95 -16.28
C LEU A 28 -5.07 -6.36 -16.81
N GLY A 29 -6.02 -7.27 -16.67
CA GLY A 29 -5.85 -8.71 -16.94
C GLY A 29 -5.41 -9.48 -15.70
N GLU A 30 -6.13 -10.54 -15.39
CA GLU A 30 -6.04 -11.31 -14.14
C GLU A 30 -4.64 -11.89 -13.87
N GLU A 31 -3.93 -12.32 -14.93
CA GLU A 31 -2.56 -12.86 -14.84
C GLU A 31 -1.54 -11.83 -14.33
N ASN A 32 -1.78 -10.55 -14.54
CA ASN A 32 -0.81 -9.52 -14.15
C ASN A 32 -0.63 -9.43 -12.63
N LEU A 33 -1.70 -9.65 -11.85
CA LEU A 33 -1.59 -9.69 -10.39
C LEU A 33 -0.83 -10.93 -9.91
N VAL A 34 -1.09 -12.11 -10.51
CA VAL A 34 -0.35 -13.34 -10.23
C VAL A 34 1.14 -13.15 -10.52
N ASN A 35 1.47 -12.64 -11.70
CA ASN A 35 2.85 -12.37 -12.09
C ASN A 35 3.54 -11.37 -11.17
N MET A 36 2.82 -10.32 -10.74
CA MET A 36 3.36 -9.34 -9.81
C MET A 36 3.63 -9.94 -8.43
N ALA A 37 2.69 -10.74 -7.90
CA ALA A 37 2.86 -11.43 -6.62
C ALA A 37 4.10 -12.35 -6.64
N ASN A 38 4.27 -13.13 -7.71
CA ASN A 38 5.45 -13.98 -7.89
C ASN A 38 6.76 -13.15 -7.94
N ARG A 39 6.77 -12.03 -8.66
CA ARG A 39 7.94 -11.12 -8.71
C ARG A 39 8.30 -10.56 -7.34
N LEU A 40 7.29 -10.30 -6.51
CA LEU A 40 7.47 -9.81 -5.13
C LEU A 40 7.87 -10.92 -4.15
N GLY A 41 7.88 -12.19 -4.58
CA GLY A 41 8.35 -13.32 -3.78
C GLY A 41 7.26 -14.11 -3.07
N ILE A 42 5.99 -13.92 -3.46
CA ILE A 42 4.90 -14.78 -2.99
C ILE A 42 5.03 -16.14 -3.69
N SER A 43 5.28 -17.20 -2.91
CA SER A 43 5.45 -18.57 -3.41
C SER A 43 4.15 -19.38 -3.47
N THR A 44 3.13 -18.92 -2.74
CA THR A 44 1.80 -19.53 -2.77
C THR A 44 1.28 -19.54 -4.20
N LYS A 45 0.80 -20.72 -4.66
CA LYS A 45 0.17 -20.83 -5.97
C LYS A 45 -1.12 -20.00 -5.98
N LEU A 46 -1.14 -18.99 -6.84
CA LEU A 46 -2.30 -18.12 -7.05
C LEU A 46 -2.92 -18.47 -8.41
N ASP A 47 -4.24 -18.49 -8.46
CA ASP A 47 -4.98 -18.62 -9.72
C ASP A 47 -5.46 -17.23 -10.18
N ALA A 48 -5.42 -17.01 -11.49
CA ALA A 48 -5.93 -15.80 -12.12
C ALA A 48 -7.46 -15.83 -12.14
N VAL A 49 -8.07 -15.32 -11.07
CA VAL A 49 -9.53 -15.29 -10.88
C VAL A 49 -10.01 -13.90 -10.47
N PRO A 50 -11.23 -13.49 -10.81
CA PRO A 50 -11.76 -12.15 -10.49
C PRO A 50 -11.68 -11.75 -9.00
N SER A 51 -11.73 -12.72 -8.09
CA SER A 51 -11.70 -12.49 -6.63
C SER A 51 -10.29 -12.35 -6.04
N LEU A 52 -9.24 -12.64 -6.80
CA LEU A 52 -7.85 -12.58 -6.32
C LEU A 52 -7.49 -11.24 -5.64
N PRO A 53 -7.86 -10.06 -6.18
CA PRO A 53 -7.50 -8.77 -5.57
C PRO A 53 -8.20 -8.51 -4.24
N LEU A 54 -9.18 -9.32 -3.86
CA LEU A 54 -9.87 -9.24 -2.57
C LEU A 54 -9.17 -10.04 -1.45
N GLY A 55 -8.04 -10.72 -1.78
CA GLY A 55 -7.27 -11.47 -0.79
C GLY A 55 -7.89 -12.81 -0.42
N THR A 56 -8.38 -13.56 -1.39
CA THR A 56 -9.07 -14.85 -1.19
C THR A 56 -8.13 -16.04 -0.98
N TYR A 57 -6.81 -15.81 -1.03
CA TYR A 57 -5.80 -16.84 -0.83
C TYR A 57 -5.07 -16.66 0.50
N GLU A 58 -4.73 -17.77 1.14
CA GLU A 58 -3.89 -17.78 2.34
C GLU A 58 -2.43 -17.54 1.96
N ILE A 59 -1.83 -16.49 2.53
CA ILE A 59 -0.44 -16.11 2.27
C ILE A 59 0.34 -16.11 3.58
N ASN A 60 1.55 -16.65 3.55
CA ASN A 60 2.46 -16.63 4.68
C ASN A 60 2.81 -15.18 5.06
N ILE A 61 2.75 -14.86 6.37
CA ILE A 61 3.01 -13.50 6.88
C ILE A 61 4.42 -13.00 6.53
N ILE A 62 5.41 -13.88 6.52
CA ILE A 62 6.80 -13.51 6.18
C ILE A 62 6.90 -13.13 4.70
N GLU A 63 6.27 -13.92 3.80
CA GLU A 63 6.25 -13.59 2.36
C GLU A 63 5.52 -12.28 2.08
N MET A 64 4.37 -12.07 2.72
CA MET A 64 3.64 -10.81 2.58
C MET A 64 4.45 -9.63 3.12
N THR A 65 5.08 -9.77 4.29
CA THR A 65 5.96 -8.74 4.86
C THR A 65 7.14 -8.42 3.94
N SER A 66 7.75 -9.44 3.34
CA SER A 66 8.85 -9.30 2.37
C SER A 66 8.40 -8.58 1.08
N ALA A 67 7.19 -8.86 0.59
CA ALA A 67 6.62 -8.16 -0.55
C ALA A 67 6.44 -6.65 -0.24
N TYR A 68 5.92 -6.32 0.95
CA TYR A 68 5.82 -4.92 1.39
C TYR A 68 7.19 -4.28 1.66
N ALA A 69 8.19 -5.05 2.11
CA ALA A 69 9.56 -4.57 2.26
C ALA A 69 10.17 -4.15 0.90
N THR A 70 9.77 -4.77 -0.19
CA THR A 70 10.14 -4.32 -1.55
C THR A 70 9.58 -2.91 -1.85
N PHE A 71 8.37 -2.58 -1.41
CA PHE A 71 7.85 -1.21 -1.53
C PHE A 71 8.56 -0.24 -0.59
N ALA A 72 8.83 -0.66 0.66
CA ALA A 72 9.61 0.14 1.60
C ALA A 72 11.01 0.46 1.06
N ASN A 73 11.62 -0.46 0.33
CA ASN A 73 12.94 -0.32 -0.30
C ASN A 73 12.86 0.22 -1.74
N LEU A 74 11.83 1.01 -2.07
CA LEU A 74 11.64 1.68 -3.37
C LEU A 74 11.80 0.76 -4.58
N GLY A 75 11.27 -0.47 -4.49
CA GLY A 75 11.23 -1.43 -5.58
C GLY A 75 12.40 -2.40 -5.62
N TYR A 76 13.35 -2.29 -4.72
CA TYR A 76 14.40 -3.28 -4.55
C TYR A 76 13.91 -4.44 -3.69
N LYS A 77 13.99 -5.65 -4.23
CA LYS A 77 13.55 -6.87 -3.54
C LYS A 77 14.36 -7.10 -2.26
N VAL A 78 13.67 -7.53 -1.22
CA VAL A 78 14.25 -7.88 0.07
C VAL A 78 14.05 -9.36 0.31
N THR A 79 15.13 -10.08 0.62
CA THR A 79 15.09 -11.47 1.08
C THR A 79 15.27 -11.45 2.60
N PRO A 80 14.24 -11.82 3.39
CA PRO A 80 14.36 -11.79 4.84
C PRO A 80 15.34 -12.86 5.34
N HIS A 81 16.19 -12.50 6.29
CA HIS A 81 17.10 -13.40 6.97
C HIS A 81 17.25 -13.01 8.45
N LEU A 82 17.57 -13.97 9.29
CA LEU A 82 17.74 -13.76 10.74
C LEU A 82 19.22 -13.60 11.14
N ILE A 83 20.13 -14.08 10.29
CA ILE A 83 21.56 -14.09 10.57
C ILE A 83 22.25 -13.32 9.46
N GLU A 84 22.90 -12.23 9.82
CA GLU A 84 23.72 -11.42 8.89
C GLU A 84 25.04 -12.10 8.58
N LYS A 85 25.73 -12.58 9.63
CA LYS A 85 27.08 -13.12 9.49
C LYS A 85 27.42 -14.11 10.60
N ILE A 86 28.15 -15.17 10.27
CA ILE A 86 28.75 -16.12 11.22
C ILE A 86 30.25 -16.11 11.00
N VAL A 87 31.02 -15.93 12.06
CA VAL A 87 32.50 -16.02 12.04
C VAL A 87 32.95 -17.09 13.04
N ASP A 88 34.06 -17.77 12.75
CA ASP A 88 34.71 -18.69 13.67
C ASP A 88 35.54 -17.95 14.74
N ALA A 89 36.18 -18.71 15.63
CA ALA A 89 37.04 -18.17 16.70
C ALA A 89 38.32 -17.45 16.17
N ASP A 90 38.74 -17.77 14.96
CA ASP A 90 39.89 -17.19 14.29
C ASP A 90 39.52 -15.95 13.43
N GLY A 91 38.23 -15.58 13.37
CA GLY A 91 37.72 -14.44 12.63
C GLY A 91 37.38 -14.74 11.15
N ASN A 92 37.43 -16.01 10.72
CA ASN A 92 37.08 -16.36 9.36
C ASN A 92 35.56 -16.35 9.19
N THR A 93 35.07 -15.81 8.08
CA THR A 93 33.65 -15.79 7.74
C THR A 93 33.17 -17.18 7.32
N LEU A 94 32.28 -17.78 8.10
CA LEU A 94 31.63 -19.06 7.78
C LEU A 94 30.35 -18.88 6.98
N TYR A 95 29.64 -17.76 7.20
CA TYR A 95 28.41 -17.40 6.50
C TYR A 95 28.28 -15.88 6.47
N GLU A 96 27.77 -15.35 5.38
CA GLU A 96 27.36 -13.95 5.25
C GLU A 96 26.10 -13.91 4.38
N ALA A 97 25.07 -13.18 4.85
CA ALA A 97 23.81 -13.06 4.14
C ALA A 97 24.01 -12.37 2.79
N ASP A 98 23.33 -12.86 1.76
CA ASP A 98 23.34 -12.24 0.45
C ASP A 98 22.45 -11.00 0.46
N ASN A 99 23.06 -9.83 0.38
CA ASN A 99 22.42 -8.52 0.34
C ASN A 99 22.33 -7.95 -1.09
N ASN A 100 22.34 -8.81 -2.11
CA ASN A 100 22.19 -8.39 -3.51
C ASN A 100 20.86 -7.62 -3.70
N LYS A 101 20.98 -6.46 -4.34
CA LYS A 101 19.84 -5.57 -4.61
C LYS A 101 19.30 -5.82 -6.01
N GLU A 102 18.20 -6.52 -6.12
CA GLU A 102 17.46 -6.70 -7.37
C GLU A 102 16.34 -5.65 -7.47
N LEU A 103 16.40 -4.78 -8.48
CA LEU A 103 15.32 -3.83 -8.76
C LEU A 103 14.20 -4.54 -9.53
N VAL A 104 13.10 -4.83 -8.86
CA VAL A 104 11.94 -5.52 -9.46
C VAL A 104 10.78 -4.58 -9.80
N LEU A 105 10.77 -3.35 -9.25
CA LEU A 105 9.76 -2.33 -9.53
C LEU A 105 10.41 -0.97 -9.79
N ASN A 106 9.76 -0.12 -10.58
CA ASN A 106 10.22 1.25 -10.81
C ASN A 106 10.12 2.09 -9.53
N SER A 107 11.24 2.63 -9.04
CA SER A 107 11.32 3.35 -7.77
C SER A 107 10.41 4.58 -7.69
N SER A 108 10.18 5.28 -8.81
CA SER A 108 9.30 6.46 -8.82
C SER A 108 7.83 6.09 -8.73
N LEU A 109 7.43 4.98 -9.34
CA LEU A 109 6.06 4.45 -9.20
C LEU A 109 5.82 3.92 -7.78
N VAL A 110 6.82 3.26 -7.19
CA VAL A 110 6.75 2.80 -5.80
C VAL A 110 6.69 3.99 -4.84
N PHE A 111 7.45 5.07 -5.07
CA PHE A 111 7.32 6.30 -4.29
C PHE A 111 5.90 6.86 -4.34
N ILE A 112 5.27 6.90 -5.51
CA ILE A 112 3.88 7.38 -5.68
C ILE A 112 2.91 6.45 -4.92
N LEU A 113 3.07 5.13 -5.05
CA LEU A 113 2.27 4.14 -4.31
C LEU A 113 2.41 4.34 -2.79
N ASN A 114 3.64 4.50 -2.28
CA ASN A 114 3.89 4.72 -0.86
C ASN A 114 3.14 5.96 -0.35
N ASN A 115 3.11 7.04 -1.12
CA ASN A 115 2.35 8.24 -0.77
C ASN A 115 0.84 8.02 -0.86
N MET A 116 0.33 7.27 -1.85
CA MET A 116 -1.10 6.91 -1.89
C MET A 116 -1.52 6.08 -0.68
N LEU A 117 -0.66 5.19 -0.19
CA LEU A 117 -0.94 4.37 1.00
C LEU A 117 -1.03 5.19 2.30
N THR A 118 -0.52 6.42 2.35
CA THR A 118 -0.75 7.33 3.49
C THR A 118 -2.21 7.81 3.58
N SER A 119 -2.98 7.74 2.48
CA SER A 119 -4.40 8.12 2.45
C SER A 119 -5.27 7.28 3.38
N THR A 120 -4.83 6.07 3.71
CA THR A 120 -5.60 5.12 4.54
C THR A 120 -5.88 5.60 5.97
N TYR A 121 -5.17 6.63 6.45
CA TYR A 121 -5.43 7.25 7.76
C TYR A 121 -5.52 8.79 7.68
N ASP A 122 -5.59 9.36 6.47
CA ASP A 122 -5.63 10.81 6.28
C ASP A 122 -7.08 11.33 6.33
N PRO A 123 -7.39 12.27 7.26
CA PRO A 123 -8.72 12.88 7.36
C PRO A 123 -9.17 13.62 6.08
N ALA A 124 -8.24 14.00 5.19
CA ALA A 124 -8.59 14.61 3.90
C ALA A 124 -9.45 13.69 3.03
N PHE A 125 -9.42 12.39 3.26
CA PHE A 125 -10.22 11.40 2.53
C PHE A 125 -11.56 11.04 3.23
N ILE A 126 -11.94 11.70 4.31
CA ILE A 126 -13.26 11.50 4.91
C ILE A 126 -14.31 12.13 3.99
N ASP A 127 -15.23 11.30 3.48
CA ASP A 127 -16.34 11.72 2.62
C ASP A 127 -17.56 10.79 2.84
N TYR A 128 -18.13 10.18 1.78
CA TYR A 128 -19.19 9.19 1.90
C TYR A 128 -18.76 7.92 2.66
N ASN A 129 -17.46 7.72 2.82
CA ASN A 129 -16.87 6.64 3.60
C ASN A 129 -15.67 7.18 4.42
N TYR A 130 -15.17 6.36 5.33
CA TYR A 130 -14.01 6.67 6.15
C TYR A 130 -12.78 5.90 5.68
N PRO A 131 -11.58 6.51 5.71
CA PRO A 131 -10.32 5.79 5.56
C PRO A 131 -10.23 4.62 6.55
N THR A 132 -9.75 3.46 6.09
CA THR A 132 -9.72 2.22 6.89
C THR A 132 -8.85 2.29 8.15
N GLY A 133 -7.85 3.16 8.16
CA GLY A 133 -6.95 3.41 9.27
C GLY A 133 -7.19 4.74 9.99
N ILE A 134 -8.34 5.40 9.80
CA ILE A 134 -8.59 6.77 10.33
C ILE A 134 -8.39 6.88 11.85
N SER A 135 -8.63 5.80 12.60
CA SER A 135 -8.41 5.73 14.04
C SER A 135 -6.94 5.91 14.45
N LEU A 136 -6.01 5.79 13.50
CA LEU A 136 -4.57 5.96 13.70
C LEU A 136 -4.11 7.39 13.44
N SER A 137 -4.90 8.21 12.74
CA SER A 137 -4.52 9.57 12.31
C SER A 137 -3.95 10.44 13.44
N SER A 138 -4.55 10.37 14.65
CA SER A 138 -4.10 11.14 15.81
C SER A 138 -3.07 10.43 16.71
N LYS A 139 -2.68 9.21 16.35
CA LYS A 139 -1.77 8.37 17.14
C LYS A 139 -0.37 8.26 16.54
N LEU A 140 -0.28 8.46 15.23
CA LEU A 140 0.99 8.36 14.50
C LEU A 140 1.75 9.69 14.59
N THR A 141 3.02 9.64 14.96
CA THR A 141 3.93 10.78 15.00
C THR A 141 4.84 10.80 13.76
N HIS A 142 4.94 9.66 13.07
CA HIS A 142 5.70 9.51 11.84
C HIS A 142 4.80 9.14 10.66
N THR A 143 5.33 9.28 9.44
CA THR A 143 4.63 8.93 8.21
C THR A 143 4.87 7.47 7.86
N TYR A 144 3.79 6.76 7.56
CA TYR A 144 3.83 5.35 7.15
C TYR A 144 2.94 5.13 5.92
N ALA A 145 3.36 4.27 5.02
CA ALA A 145 2.48 3.63 4.06
C ALA A 145 1.75 2.48 4.77
N LEU A 146 0.42 2.45 4.72
CA LEU A 146 -0.38 1.51 5.52
C LEU A 146 -1.47 0.86 4.68
N LYS A 147 -1.70 -0.46 4.90
CA LYS A 147 -2.83 -1.18 4.34
C LYS A 147 -3.37 -2.19 5.34
N SER A 148 -4.68 -2.20 5.51
CA SER A 148 -5.42 -3.20 6.29
C SER A 148 -6.06 -4.25 5.39
N GLY A 149 -6.28 -5.43 5.94
CA GLY A 149 -7.07 -6.52 5.35
C GLY A 149 -8.02 -7.08 6.41
N THR A 150 -9.23 -7.45 6.00
CA THR A 150 -10.24 -7.98 6.90
C THR A 150 -11.08 -9.04 6.19
N THR A 151 -11.14 -10.22 6.78
CA THR A 151 -12.13 -11.26 6.48
C THR A 151 -12.95 -11.53 7.73
N ASN A 152 -13.80 -12.55 7.72
CA ASN A 152 -14.51 -12.94 8.93
C ASN A 152 -13.56 -13.55 9.99
N GLY A 153 -12.52 -14.27 9.57
CA GLY A 153 -11.58 -14.99 10.44
C GLY A 153 -10.22 -14.32 10.59
N ASP A 154 -9.87 -13.40 9.71
CA ASP A 154 -8.53 -12.79 9.65
C ASP A 154 -8.59 -11.28 9.69
N HIS A 155 -7.68 -10.69 10.44
CA HIS A 155 -7.47 -9.25 10.42
C HIS A 155 -5.99 -8.93 10.27
N TRP A 156 -5.65 -8.16 9.22
CA TRP A 156 -4.29 -7.78 8.88
C TRP A 156 -4.10 -6.28 8.99
N ASN A 157 -2.91 -5.88 9.42
CA ASN A 157 -2.44 -4.51 9.30
C ASN A 157 -0.95 -4.53 8.95
N ILE A 158 -0.60 -4.01 7.79
CA ILE A 158 0.78 -3.93 7.32
C ILE A 158 1.09 -2.47 7.04
N GLY A 159 2.15 -1.97 7.63
CA GLY A 159 2.60 -0.62 7.36
C GLY A 159 4.11 -0.48 7.50
N TYR A 160 4.64 0.52 6.83
CA TYR A 160 6.07 0.70 6.69
C TYR A 160 6.45 2.15 6.37
N ASN A 161 7.70 2.45 6.60
CA ASN A 161 8.44 3.57 6.02
C ASN A 161 9.77 3.05 5.44
N LYS A 162 10.77 3.89 5.20
CA LYS A 162 12.06 3.41 4.65
C LYS A 162 12.92 2.65 5.66
N ASP A 163 12.60 2.71 6.95
CA ASP A 163 13.43 2.17 8.03
C ASP A 163 12.83 0.91 8.67
N VAL A 164 11.50 0.77 8.62
CA VAL A 164 10.80 -0.34 9.25
C VAL A 164 9.62 -0.84 8.41
N VAL A 165 9.44 -2.14 8.37
CA VAL A 165 8.22 -2.81 7.89
C VAL A 165 7.67 -3.65 9.03
N CYS A 166 6.41 -3.44 9.36
CA CYS A 166 5.71 -4.21 10.39
C CYS A 166 4.40 -4.77 9.83
N ALA A 167 4.23 -6.07 9.94
CA ALA A 167 2.98 -6.76 9.63
C ALA A 167 2.43 -7.41 10.89
N VAL A 168 1.15 -7.22 11.13
CA VAL A 168 0.41 -7.84 12.23
C VAL A 168 -0.79 -8.57 11.67
N TRP A 169 -0.90 -9.84 12.03
CA TRP A 169 -2.06 -10.67 11.76
C TRP A 169 -2.70 -11.10 13.08
N VAL A 170 -4.01 -11.08 13.13
CA VAL A 170 -4.81 -11.62 14.23
C VAL A 170 -5.89 -12.51 13.63
N GLY A 171 -5.99 -13.72 14.15
CA GLY A 171 -6.95 -14.74 13.75
C GLY A 171 -6.94 -15.90 14.74
N TYR A 172 -7.77 -16.89 14.47
CA TYR A 172 -7.85 -18.11 15.25
C TYR A 172 -7.41 -19.31 14.41
N ASP A 173 -6.69 -20.26 15.01
CA ASP A 173 -6.18 -21.45 14.32
C ASP A 173 -7.31 -22.34 13.75
N ASP A 174 -8.51 -22.27 14.33
CA ASP A 174 -9.70 -22.98 13.88
C ASP A 174 -10.53 -22.17 12.86
N ASN A 175 -9.99 -21.05 12.38
CA ASN A 175 -10.62 -20.12 11.41
C ASN A 175 -12.02 -19.64 11.81
N ARG A 176 -12.33 -19.59 13.11
CA ARG A 176 -13.58 -19.01 13.60
C ARG A 176 -13.58 -17.50 13.44
N SER A 177 -14.77 -16.92 13.32
CA SER A 177 -14.94 -15.48 13.14
C SER A 177 -14.39 -14.69 14.34
N LEU A 178 -13.72 -13.57 14.02
CA LEU A 178 -13.32 -12.57 15.00
C LEU A 178 -14.52 -11.76 15.48
N ASN A 179 -14.52 -11.39 16.76
CA ASN A 179 -15.49 -10.45 17.30
C ASN A 179 -15.14 -9.02 16.89
N THR A 180 -16.13 -8.14 16.80
CA THR A 180 -15.95 -6.74 16.43
C THR A 180 -14.93 -5.99 17.33
N SER A 181 -14.86 -6.36 18.62
CA SER A 181 -13.88 -5.78 19.54
C SER A 181 -12.43 -6.19 19.26
N GLU A 182 -12.21 -7.29 18.54
CA GLU A 182 -10.88 -7.84 18.24
C GLU A 182 -10.24 -7.18 17.02
N TYR A 183 -11.04 -6.58 16.12
CA TYR A 183 -10.54 -5.90 14.93
C TYR A 183 -9.53 -4.78 15.22
N LYS A 184 -9.63 -4.13 16.37
CA LYS A 184 -8.68 -3.08 16.77
C LYS A 184 -7.31 -3.60 17.20
N TYR A 185 -7.15 -4.91 17.45
CA TYR A 185 -5.90 -5.45 17.98
C TYR A 185 -4.75 -5.32 16.99
N THR A 186 -4.97 -5.62 15.71
CA THR A 186 -3.91 -5.49 14.69
C THR A 186 -3.39 -4.06 14.59
N GLN A 187 -4.28 -3.08 14.52
CA GLN A 187 -3.91 -1.67 14.44
C GLN A 187 -3.20 -1.21 15.74
N ASN A 188 -3.70 -1.64 16.91
CA ASN A 188 -3.13 -1.25 18.20
C ASN A 188 -1.73 -1.86 18.42
N ILE A 189 -1.53 -3.12 18.07
CA ILE A 189 -0.21 -3.76 18.13
C ILE A 189 0.73 -3.07 17.16
N TRP A 190 0.28 -2.90 15.90
CA TRP A 190 1.09 -2.31 14.84
C TRP A 190 1.59 -0.91 15.22
N TYR A 191 0.69 0.05 15.54
CA TYR A 191 1.11 1.42 15.78
C TYR A 191 2.03 1.55 17.01
N LYS A 192 1.76 0.79 18.08
CA LYS A 192 2.63 0.79 19.26
C LYS A 192 4.03 0.27 18.94
N SER A 193 4.12 -0.76 18.11
CA SER A 193 5.41 -1.34 17.72
C SER A 193 6.22 -0.38 16.87
N VAL A 194 5.62 0.24 15.83
CA VAL A 194 6.36 1.14 14.93
C VAL A 194 6.70 2.47 15.59
N GLU A 195 5.81 3.05 16.39
CA GLU A 195 6.07 4.30 17.11
C GLU A 195 7.13 4.11 18.21
N GLU A 196 7.16 2.96 18.91
CA GLU A 196 8.24 2.65 19.86
C GLU A 196 9.59 2.46 19.15
N TYR A 197 9.59 1.82 17.96
CA TYR A 197 10.81 1.65 17.17
C TYR A 197 11.37 2.99 16.64
N GLU A 198 10.47 3.92 16.26
CA GLU A 198 10.85 5.21 15.66
C GLU A 198 10.96 6.36 16.66
N LYS A 199 10.68 6.16 17.94
CA LYS A 199 10.51 7.21 18.96
C LYS A 199 11.63 8.25 19.05
N ASP A 200 12.86 7.85 18.72
CA ASP A 200 14.04 8.71 18.79
C ASP A 200 14.44 9.30 17.42
N LYS A 201 13.64 9.06 16.38
CA LYS A 201 13.90 9.52 15.01
C LYS A 201 13.00 10.71 14.64
N LYS A 202 13.40 11.46 13.62
CA LYS A 202 12.56 12.51 13.04
C LYS A 202 11.79 11.97 11.84
N ASN A 203 10.55 12.43 11.65
CA ASN A 203 9.72 12.02 10.52
C ASN A 203 10.40 12.25 9.15
N GLU A 204 11.14 13.35 8.98
CA GLU A 204 11.89 13.65 7.75
C GLU A 204 13.02 12.65 7.45
N ASP A 205 13.53 11.99 8.49
CA ASP A 205 14.61 11.00 8.35
C ASP A 205 14.06 9.62 7.97
N VAL A 206 12.80 9.33 8.23
CA VAL A 206 12.17 8.02 7.99
C VAL A 206 11.25 7.98 6.76
N TRP A 207 11.01 9.13 6.10
CA TRP A 207 10.23 9.19 4.87
C TRP A 207 11.09 9.41 3.62
N TYR A 208 10.50 9.21 2.46
CA TYR A 208 11.18 9.22 1.17
C TYR A 208 11.31 10.63 0.60
N LYS A 209 12.44 10.89 -0.09
CA LYS A 209 12.61 12.11 -0.89
C LYS A 209 11.91 11.96 -2.24
N VAL A 210 11.31 13.06 -2.73
CA VAL A 210 10.62 13.09 -4.02
C VAL A 210 11.63 12.82 -5.16
N PRO A 211 11.39 11.82 -6.03
CA PRO A 211 12.24 11.55 -7.18
C PRO A 211 12.22 12.70 -8.20
N LYS A 212 13.31 12.89 -8.94
CA LYS A 212 13.46 14.01 -9.92
C LYS A 212 12.42 14.01 -11.05
N ASN A 213 11.92 12.84 -11.44
CA ASN A 213 10.91 12.65 -12.48
C ASN A 213 9.47 12.61 -11.93
N VAL A 214 9.27 12.96 -10.68
CA VAL A 214 7.97 13.07 -10.03
C VAL A 214 7.65 14.54 -9.80
N SER A 215 6.42 14.92 -10.04
CA SER A 215 5.82 16.23 -9.74
C SER A 215 4.79 16.06 -8.63
N ALA A 216 4.47 17.17 -7.98
CA ALA A 216 3.44 17.23 -6.93
C ALA A 216 2.39 18.28 -7.34
N LEU A 217 1.12 17.94 -7.18
CA LEU A 217 -0.02 18.80 -7.50
C LEU A 217 -1.07 18.69 -6.39
N PHE A 218 -1.69 19.80 -6.02
CA PHE A 218 -2.88 19.77 -5.18
C PHE A 218 -4.10 19.37 -6.01
N VAL A 219 -4.79 18.33 -5.54
CA VAL A 219 -6.01 17.83 -6.16
C VAL A 219 -7.12 17.69 -5.12
N GLU A 220 -8.36 17.65 -5.57
CA GLU A 220 -9.48 17.22 -4.74
C GLU A 220 -9.29 15.72 -4.43
N PRO A 221 -9.22 15.29 -3.15
CA PRO A 221 -8.74 13.96 -2.78
C PRO A 221 -9.63 12.82 -3.31
N ILE A 222 -10.95 13.02 -3.35
CA ILE A 222 -11.88 11.94 -3.71
C ILE A 222 -11.91 11.72 -5.21
N SER A 223 -12.07 12.77 -6.00
CA SER A 223 -12.12 12.68 -7.47
C SER A 223 -10.74 12.64 -8.14
N GLY A 224 -9.70 13.14 -7.47
CA GLY A 224 -8.37 13.33 -8.06
C GLY A 224 -8.27 14.47 -9.06
N LYS A 225 -9.32 15.29 -9.22
CA LYS A 225 -9.35 16.42 -10.16
C LYS A 225 -8.47 17.56 -9.66
N PRO A 226 -7.84 18.35 -10.56
CA PRO A 226 -7.15 19.59 -10.21
C PRO A 226 -8.08 20.52 -9.43
N ILE A 227 -7.50 21.30 -8.52
CA ILE A 227 -8.27 22.28 -7.72
C ILE A 227 -8.49 23.52 -8.54
N ALA A 228 -9.77 23.89 -8.70
CA ALA A 228 -10.19 25.12 -9.36
C ALA A 228 -10.33 26.31 -8.39
N ASP A 229 -10.54 26.05 -7.09
CA ASP A 229 -10.74 27.06 -6.04
C ASP A 229 -9.96 26.67 -4.77
N ASP A 230 -9.26 27.66 -4.17
CA ASP A 230 -8.49 27.47 -2.94
C ASP A 230 -9.33 27.10 -1.71
N ASN A 231 -10.65 27.34 -1.75
CA ASN A 231 -11.58 26.95 -0.69
C ASN A 231 -11.98 25.46 -0.73
N GLN A 232 -11.62 24.73 -1.80
CA GLN A 232 -11.90 23.31 -1.89
C GLN A 232 -10.99 22.49 -0.99
N LYS A 233 -11.50 21.34 -0.56
CA LYS A 233 -10.70 20.31 0.11
C LYS A 233 -9.58 19.86 -0.82
N LYS A 234 -8.34 19.88 -0.33
CA LYS A 234 -7.16 19.62 -1.17
C LYS A 234 -6.17 18.69 -0.50
N LYS A 235 -5.54 17.86 -1.32
CA LYS A 235 -4.44 16.97 -0.94
C LYS A 235 -3.30 17.10 -1.95
N LEU A 236 -2.07 17.18 -1.44
CA LEU A 236 -0.89 17.10 -2.29
C LEU A 236 -0.71 15.64 -2.75
N MET A 237 -0.77 15.42 -4.06
CA MET A 237 -0.58 14.12 -4.68
C MET A 237 0.60 14.15 -5.66
N TYR A 238 1.15 12.99 -5.94
CA TYR A 238 2.36 12.85 -6.75
C TYR A 238 2.07 12.11 -8.06
N PHE A 239 2.73 12.56 -9.13
CA PHE A 239 2.53 12.06 -10.50
C PHE A 239 3.89 11.91 -11.19
N ILE A 240 4.02 10.98 -12.12
CA ILE A 240 5.15 11.02 -13.06
C ILE A 240 5.01 12.30 -13.88
N LYS A 241 6.08 13.06 -14.03
CA LYS A 241 6.06 14.31 -14.83
C LYS A 241 5.47 14.08 -16.21
N GLY A 242 4.46 14.88 -16.57
CA GLY A 242 3.73 14.79 -17.82
C GLY A 242 2.49 13.88 -17.76
N THR A 243 2.17 13.31 -16.59
CA THR A 243 0.93 12.52 -16.37
C THR A 243 0.02 13.14 -15.33
N GLU A 244 0.25 14.41 -14.98
CA GLU A 244 -0.59 15.15 -14.06
C GLU A 244 -2.01 15.31 -14.64
N PRO A 245 -3.06 15.25 -13.81
CA PRO A 245 -4.42 15.48 -14.28
C PRO A 245 -4.54 16.93 -14.81
N ILE A 246 -5.16 17.06 -15.98
CA ILE A 246 -5.45 18.34 -16.61
C ILE A 246 -6.95 18.63 -16.54
N GLU A 247 -7.35 19.91 -16.58
CA GLU A 247 -8.75 20.35 -16.43
C GLU A 247 -9.67 19.96 -17.62
N THR A 248 -9.33 19.03 -18.47
CA THR A 248 -10.19 18.65 -19.59
C THR A 248 -11.10 17.50 -19.25
N ASN A 249 -12.34 17.82 -18.94
CA ASN A 249 -13.46 16.91 -18.73
C ASN A 249 -13.90 16.11 -19.98
N LEU A 250 -13.17 16.15 -21.10
CA LEU A 250 -13.73 15.69 -22.38
C LEU A 250 -13.02 14.50 -23.03
N VAL A 251 -11.79 14.15 -22.63
CA VAL A 251 -11.01 13.17 -23.39
C VAL A 251 -11.24 11.73 -22.92
N PHE A 252 -11.55 11.51 -21.63
CA PHE A 252 -11.71 10.16 -21.11
C PHE A 252 -13.10 9.55 -21.34
N GLU A 253 -14.17 10.34 -21.32
CA GLU A 253 -15.53 9.83 -21.60
C GLU A 253 -15.68 9.45 -23.09
N GLU A 254 -15.11 10.21 -24.02
CA GLU A 254 -15.16 9.89 -25.46
C GLU A 254 -14.34 8.65 -25.86
N ILE A 255 -13.22 8.36 -25.15
CA ILE A 255 -12.39 7.18 -25.45
C ILE A 255 -13.09 5.91 -24.95
N ILE A 256 -13.68 5.95 -23.78
CA ILE A 256 -14.42 4.79 -23.22
C ILE A 256 -15.66 4.45 -24.05
N GLU A 257 -16.44 5.44 -24.50
CA GLU A 257 -17.60 5.17 -25.37
C GLU A 257 -17.22 4.61 -26.75
N LYS A 258 -16.07 4.97 -27.31
CA LYS A 258 -15.63 4.47 -28.63
C LYS A 258 -15.02 3.06 -28.60
N GLU A 259 -14.36 2.67 -27.52
CA GLU A 259 -13.75 1.32 -27.41
C GLU A 259 -14.73 0.22 -26.97
N PHE A 260 -15.85 0.57 -26.32
CA PHE A 260 -16.87 -0.40 -25.91
C PHE A 260 -18.13 -0.43 -26.79
N ALA A 261 -18.17 0.34 -27.87
CA ALA A 261 -19.27 0.35 -28.87
C ALA A 261 -18.97 -0.47 -30.14
N THR A 262 -17.88 -1.19 -30.21
CA THR A 262 -17.48 -2.17 -31.22
C THR A 262 -17.29 -3.54 -30.59
#